data_4a3ca962426f9a0efd4310a6590e9799
#
_entry.id   4a3ca962426f9a0efd4310a6590e9799
#
_cell.length_a   1.000
_cell.length_b   1.000
_cell.length_c   1.000
_cell.angle_alpha   90.00
_cell.angle_beta   90.00
_cell.angle_gamma   90.00
#
_symmetry.space_group_name_H-M   'P 1'
#
loop_
_entity.id
_entity.type
_entity.pdbx_description
1 polymer ?
#
loop_
_entity_poly.entity_id
_entity_poly.type
_entity_poly.pdbx_seq_one_letter_code
_entity_poly.pdbx_strand_id
1 'polypeptide(L)'
;MHKSLAYIFIFLFSLTVKASFLLLPMDETTQQNHLKAYGITYWCLSKDYKASWLLNYRGGSFLLPDVEEIRKECQIRGVSFEVLSDSEEASILNEISSPSQNMESVILEKAPKIAVYTPKGKQPWDDAVTLVLTYAEIPFTPIYDEEVLSDQLLLYDWLHLHHEDFTGQYGKFYAAYKNTPWYIDQKKDAEALAAKLGYSKVSQEKGAVAKKIRDFVIGGGFMFAMCSATDSFDIALAADGVDICEAMFDGDASEPNYQSKLNFGNSFAFKNFTLERRPEQYEFSDIDMTLKRRIPMEKDYFSLMEFSAKWDPIPSMLCQNHTQLVKGFMGQTTSFDSALVKSNVLVMGTCELNGEARYIHGEKGKGMFTFFGGHDPEDFQHQVGDPPTVLDLHPNSPGYRLILNNVLFPAARKKKLKT
;
A
#
# COMPACT_ATOMS: atom_id res chain seq x y z
N MET A 1 -24.51 55.23 64.15
CA MET A 1 -23.36 54.55 63.59
C MET A 1 -23.87 53.36 62.75
N HIS A 2 -24.03 53.60 61.44
CA HIS A 2 -24.41 52.53 60.46
C HIS A 2 -23.17 51.96 59.83
N LYS A 3 -22.91 50.68 60.03
CA LYS A 3 -21.82 49.94 59.31
C LYS A 3 -22.42 49.39 58.04
N SER A 4 -22.02 49.96 56.90
CA SER A 4 -22.31 49.40 55.58
C SER A 4 -21.36 48.24 55.30
N LEU A 5 -21.90 47.04 55.06
CA LEU A 5 -21.18 45.84 54.65
C LEU A 5 -21.15 45.80 53.10
N ALA A 6 -20.00 46.01 52.52
CA ALA A 6 -19.80 45.89 51.05
C ALA A 6 -19.57 44.41 50.71
N TYR A 7 -20.48 43.81 49.97
CA TYR A 7 -20.29 42.49 49.38
C TYR A 7 -19.52 42.62 48.09
N ILE A 8 -18.28 42.11 48.09
CA ILE A 8 -17.48 41.95 46.87
C ILE A 8 -17.95 40.65 46.19
N PHE A 9 -18.63 40.78 45.04
CA PHE A 9 -18.95 39.67 44.18
C PHE A 9 -17.71 39.40 43.31
N ILE A 10 -16.98 38.31 43.60
CA ILE A 10 -15.93 37.80 42.74
C ILE A 10 -16.60 37.01 41.61
N PHE A 11 -16.67 37.62 40.41
CA PHE A 11 -17.05 36.92 39.18
C PHE A 11 -15.87 36.04 38.77
N LEU A 12 -15.94 34.74 39.07
CA LEU A 12 -15.09 33.72 38.45
C LEU A 12 -15.50 33.59 36.98
N PHE A 13 -14.77 34.30 36.09
CA PHE A 13 -14.81 34.01 34.67
C PHE A 13 -14.16 32.65 34.49
N SER A 14 -14.95 31.59 34.33
CA SER A 14 -14.48 30.33 33.79
C SER A 14 -14.05 30.60 32.34
N LEU A 15 -12.76 30.81 32.11
CA LEU A 15 -12.17 30.74 30.77
C LEU A 15 -12.37 29.28 30.31
N THR A 16 -13.44 29.03 29.57
CA THR A 16 -13.54 27.78 28.81
C THR A 16 -12.43 27.81 27.76
N VAL A 17 -11.32 27.15 28.03
CA VAL A 17 -10.29 26.85 27.05
C VAL A 17 -11.01 26.05 25.98
N LYS A 18 -11.21 26.65 24.80
CA LYS A 18 -11.84 25.98 23.67
C LYS A 18 -10.77 25.07 23.09
N ALA A 19 -11.00 23.78 23.18
CA ALA A 19 -10.10 22.84 22.53
C ALA A 19 -10.16 23.09 21.02
N SER A 20 -9.01 23.16 20.37
CA SER A 20 -8.91 23.49 18.95
C SER A 20 -8.56 22.30 18.08
N PHE A 21 -7.99 21.24 18.67
CA PHE A 21 -7.50 20.09 17.91
C PHE A 21 -7.77 18.76 18.62
N LEU A 22 -7.87 17.70 17.81
CA LEU A 22 -7.87 16.31 18.25
C LEU A 22 -6.58 15.65 17.83
N LEU A 23 -5.84 15.09 18.76
CA LEU A 23 -4.70 14.22 18.49
C LEU A 23 -5.19 12.77 18.47
N LEU A 24 -4.96 12.08 17.36
CA LEU A 24 -5.10 10.63 17.27
C LEU A 24 -3.71 10.03 17.51
N PRO A 25 -3.39 9.58 18.72
CA PRO A 25 -2.10 8.97 19.01
C PRO A 25 -1.97 7.67 18.22
N MET A 26 -0.75 7.35 17.78
CA MET A 26 -0.47 6.14 17.00
C MET A 26 0.60 5.27 17.67
N ASP A 27 0.85 5.49 18.95
CA ASP A 27 1.66 4.62 19.79
C ASP A 27 0.88 3.36 20.21
N GLU A 28 1.59 2.28 20.51
CA GLU A 28 1.02 0.96 20.83
C GLU A 28 0.18 0.97 22.11
N THR A 29 0.51 1.85 23.05
CA THR A 29 -0.10 1.84 24.40
C THR A 29 -1.39 2.62 24.47
N THR A 30 -1.58 3.62 23.62
CA THR A 30 -2.71 4.55 23.70
C THR A 30 -3.77 4.26 22.63
N GLN A 31 -3.36 3.89 21.40
CA GLN A 31 -4.31 3.63 20.33
C GLN A 31 -4.92 2.24 20.43
N GLN A 32 -6.24 2.19 20.45
CA GLN A 32 -6.99 0.93 20.46
C GLN A 32 -7.16 0.34 19.05
N ASN A 33 -7.20 1.20 18.04
CA ASN A 33 -7.39 0.76 16.65
C ASN A 33 -6.63 1.67 15.68
N HIS A 34 -5.39 1.27 15.38
CA HIS A 34 -4.56 1.98 14.42
C HIS A 34 -5.19 2.02 13.02
N LEU A 35 -5.74 0.89 12.55
CA LEU A 35 -6.26 0.82 11.18
C LEU A 35 -7.46 1.75 10.97
N LYS A 36 -8.38 1.82 11.94
CA LYS A 36 -9.52 2.76 11.87
C LYS A 36 -9.11 4.22 12.07
N ALA A 37 -7.98 4.50 12.72
CA ALA A 37 -7.46 5.88 12.82
C ALA A 37 -7.09 6.45 11.44
N TYR A 38 -6.54 5.61 10.53
CA TYR A 38 -6.36 6.01 9.12
C TYR A 38 -7.69 6.26 8.42
N GLY A 39 -8.70 5.42 8.69
CA GLY A 39 -10.05 5.61 8.17
C GLY A 39 -10.69 6.92 8.61
N ILE A 40 -10.55 7.31 9.89
CA ILE A 40 -10.99 8.62 10.40
C ILE A 40 -10.26 9.75 9.68
N THR A 41 -8.94 9.64 9.53
CA THR A 41 -8.14 10.66 8.85
C THR A 41 -8.58 10.81 7.40
N TYR A 42 -8.75 9.70 6.66
CA TYR A 42 -9.27 9.71 5.30
C TYR A 42 -10.67 10.33 5.22
N TRP A 43 -11.56 9.94 6.13
CA TRP A 43 -12.93 10.49 6.21
C TRP A 43 -12.92 12.02 6.43
N CYS A 44 -12.06 12.53 7.32
CA CYS A 44 -11.87 13.97 7.49
C CYS A 44 -11.48 14.65 6.18
N LEU A 45 -10.51 14.10 5.46
CA LEU A 45 -10.07 14.64 4.17
C LEU A 45 -11.20 14.59 3.12
N SER A 46 -12.06 13.57 3.15
CA SER A 46 -13.22 13.46 2.25
C SER A 46 -14.32 14.49 2.53
N LYS A 47 -14.30 15.08 3.73
CA LYS A 47 -15.18 16.17 4.18
C LYS A 47 -14.51 17.54 4.08
N ASP A 48 -13.41 17.65 3.34
CA ASP A 48 -12.60 18.87 3.18
C ASP A 48 -11.97 19.41 4.47
N TYR A 49 -11.94 18.62 5.55
CA TYR A 49 -11.14 18.93 6.73
C TYR A 49 -9.67 18.63 6.44
N LYS A 50 -8.78 19.55 6.80
CA LYS A 50 -7.34 19.29 6.73
C LYS A 50 -6.89 18.47 7.94
N ALA A 51 -5.91 17.62 7.73
CA ALA A 51 -5.24 16.87 8.77
C ALA A 51 -3.74 17.15 8.73
N SER A 52 -3.04 16.96 9.85
CA SER A 52 -1.58 16.91 9.87
C SER A 52 -1.13 15.52 10.27
N TRP A 53 -0.18 14.96 9.53
CA TRP A 53 0.50 13.72 9.88
C TRP A 53 1.79 14.07 10.61
N LEU A 54 1.87 13.72 11.88
CA LEU A 54 2.99 14.04 12.76
C LEU A 54 4.00 12.87 12.71
N LEU A 55 4.89 12.92 11.72
CA LEU A 55 5.87 11.86 11.46
C LEU A 55 6.79 11.66 12.68
N ASN A 56 6.96 10.41 13.08
CA ASN A 56 7.73 9.96 14.24
C ASN A 56 7.27 10.50 15.61
N TYR A 57 6.21 11.31 15.65
CA TYR A 57 5.62 11.71 16.92
C TYR A 57 4.62 10.66 17.39
N ARG A 58 4.91 10.00 18.51
CA ARG A 58 4.07 8.94 19.10
C ARG A 58 3.59 7.94 18.04
N GLY A 59 4.53 7.35 17.30
CA GLY A 59 4.26 6.36 16.25
C GLY A 59 3.68 6.91 14.94
N GLY A 60 3.74 8.23 14.70
CA GLY A 60 3.19 8.87 13.49
C GLY A 60 1.73 9.25 13.61
N SER A 61 1.43 10.04 14.65
CA SER A 61 0.08 10.48 15.03
C SER A 61 -0.58 11.40 14.00
N PHE A 62 -1.90 11.52 14.07
CA PHE A 62 -2.65 12.50 13.27
C PHE A 62 -3.20 13.61 14.15
N LEU A 63 -3.16 14.85 13.65
CA LEU A 63 -3.75 16.02 14.26
C LEU A 63 -4.90 16.52 13.39
N LEU A 64 -6.10 16.57 13.95
CA LEU A 64 -7.35 16.89 13.26
C LEU A 64 -8.01 18.12 13.89
N PRO A 65 -8.90 18.85 13.19
CA PRO A 65 -9.72 19.88 13.81
C PRO A 65 -10.64 19.30 14.87
N ASP A 66 -10.81 20.02 15.97
CA ASP A 66 -11.75 19.63 17.02
C ASP A 66 -13.17 20.05 16.67
N VAL A 67 -13.90 19.17 16.01
CA VAL A 67 -15.32 19.31 15.71
C VAL A 67 -16.10 18.12 16.22
N GLU A 68 -17.33 18.37 16.67
CA GLU A 68 -18.20 17.35 17.26
C GLU A 68 -18.39 16.13 16.36
N GLU A 69 -18.49 16.35 15.05
CA GLU A 69 -18.66 15.29 14.06
C GLU A 69 -17.47 14.33 14.06
N ILE A 70 -16.23 14.85 14.15
CA ILE A 70 -15.01 14.02 14.18
C ILE A 70 -14.93 13.25 15.50
N ARG A 71 -15.22 13.89 16.64
CA ARG A 71 -15.26 13.20 17.94
C ARG A 71 -16.24 12.03 17.92
N LYS A 72 -17.43 12.27 17.37
CA LYS A 72 -18.47 11.24 17.24
C LYS A 72 -18.02 10.07 16.37
N GLU A 73 -17.38 10.33 15.21
CA GLU A 73 -16.85 9.28 14.36
C GLU A 73 -15.73 8.49 15.05
N CYS A 74 -14.83 9.14 15.78
CA CYS A 74 -13.83 8.45 16.59
C CYS A 74 -14.49 7.50 17.62
N GLN A 75 -15.51 7.96 18.31
CA GLN A 75 -16.24 7.15 19.30
C GLN A 75 -16.96 5.95 18.64
N ILE A 76 -17.65 6.18 17.52
CA ILE A 76 -18.37 5.12 16.79
C ILE A 76 -17.41 4.03 16.30
N ARG A 77 -16.23 4.42 15.79
CA ARG A 77 -15.25 3.49 15.23
C ARG A 77 -14.26 2.94 16.26
N GLY A 78 -14.36 3.34 17.54
CA GLY A 78 -13.47 2.88 18.61
C GLY A 78 -12.03 3.37 18.47
N VAL A 79 -11.83 4.58 17.93
CA VAL A 79 -10.52 5.21 17.76
C VAL A 79 -10.24 6.11 18.96
N SER A 80 -9.09 5.90 19.62
CA SER A 80 -8.64 6.73 20.74
C SER A 80 -8.23 8.11 20.23
N PHE A 81 -8.61 9.16 20.97
CA PHE A 81 -8.21 10.53 20.69
C PHE A 81 -8.01 11.34 21.97
N GLU A 82 -7.19 12.38 21.89
CA GLU A 82 -6.92 13.36 22.93
C GLU A 82 -7.39 14.73 22.45
N VAL A 83 -8.08 15.45 23.33
CA VAL A 83 -8.56 16.81 23.05
C VAL A 83 -7.50 17.80 23.53
N LEU A 84 -6.97 18.61 22.62
CA LEU A 84 -5.86 19.54 22.87
C LEU A 84 -6.36 20.99 22.95
N SER A 85 -5.82 21.74 23.89
CA SER A 85 -5.90 23.21 23.88
C SER A 85 -4.92 23.79 22.85
N ASP A 86 -5.09 25.06 22.46
CA ASP A 86 -4.18 25.77 21.56
C ASP A 86 -2.72 25.78 22.10
N SER A 87 -2.54 25.83 23.41
CA SER A 87 -1.22 25.81 24.04
C SER A 87 -0.55 24.43 23.98
N GLU A 88 -1.32 23.36 24.12
CA GLU A 88 -0.81 21.99 24.00
C GLU A 88 -0.46 21.66 22.55
N GLU A 89 -1.30 22.03 21.58
CA GLU A 89 -1.01 21.90 20.16
C GLU A 89 0.28 22.66 19.80
N ALA A 90 0.39 23.93 20.19
CA ALA A 90 1.58 24.73 19.93
C ALA A 90 2.85 24.13 20.58
N SER A 91 2.74 23.52 21.77
CA SER A 91 3.85 22.83 22.43
C SER A 91 4.31 21.62 21.63
N ILE A 92 3.37 20.78 21.14
CA ILE A 92 3.66 19.61 20.31
C ILE A 92 4.33 20.04 18.99
N LEU A 93 3.78 21.04 18.31
CA LEU A 93 4.37 21.51 17.04
C LEU A 93 5.76 22.14 17.23
N ASN A 94 5.99 22.81 18.34
CA ASN A 94 7.32 23.34 18.70
C ASN A 94 8.32 22.20 18.94
N GLU A 95 7.94 21.15 19.65
CA GLU A 95 8.76 19.95 19.85
C GLU A 95 9.12 19.33 18.48
N ILE A 96 8.11 19.06 17.62
CA ILE A 96 8.30 18.49 16.29
C ILE A 96 9.21 19.37 15.42
N SER A 97 9.08 20.68 15.50
CA SER A 97 9.88 21.63 14.70
C SER A 97 11.32 21.73 15.16
N SER A 98 11.65 21.28 16.38
CA SER A 98 13.00 21.34 16.93
C SER A 98 14.02 20.66 16.02
N PRO A 99 15.16 21.30 15.68
CA PRO A 99 16.20 20.70 14.82
C PRO A 99 16.80 19.41 15.37
N SER A 100 16.77 19.22 16.68
CA SER A 100 17.31 18.03 17.37
C SER A 100 16.38 16.81 17.29
N GLN A 101 15.12 16.98 16.89
CA GLN A 101 14.15 15.91 16.82
C GLN A 101 14.03 15.39 15.38
N ASN A 102 14.01 14.07 15.22
CA ASN A 102 13.71 13.41 13.93
C ASN A 102 12.19 13.29 13.74
N MET A 103 11.51 14.44 13.71
CA MET A 103 10.06 14.55 13.57
C MET A 103 9.71 15.61 12.53
N GLU A 104 8.56 15.48 11.88
CA GLU A 104 8.05 16.47 10.94
C GLU A 104 6.52 16.47 10.93
N SER A 105 5.92 17.64 10.71
CA SER A 105 4.47 17.77 10.48
C SER A 105 4.19 17.91 8.99
N VAL A 106 3.48 16.95 8.42
CA VAL A 106 3.08 16.94 7.00
C VAL A 106 1.59 17.19 6.90
N ILE A 107 1.21 18.23 6.14
CA ILE A 107 -0.21 18.55 5.91
C ILE A 107 -0.78 17.56 4.89
N LEU A 108 -1.91 16.96 5.22
CA LEU A 108 -2.76 16.19 4.31
C LEU A 108 -3.91 17.10 3.85
N GLU A 109 -4.09 17.22 2.53
CA GLU A 109 -4.99 18.24 1.98
C GLU A 109 -6.30 17.68 1.42
N LYS A 110 -6.26 16.48 0.81
CA LYS A 110 -7.40 15.90 0.11
C LYS A 110 -7.37 14.38 0.13
N ALA A 111 -8.52 13.75 0.33
CA ALA A 111 -8.66 12.31 0.21
C ALA A 111 -8.34 11.85 -1.22
N PRO A 112 -7.42 10.89 -1.41
CA PRO A 112 -7.12 10.35 -2.73
C PRO A 112 -8.30 9.52 -3.26
N LYS A 113 -8.53 9.55 -4.56
CA LYS A 113 -9.45 8.63 -5.24
C LYS A 113 -8.74 7.31 -5.50
N ILE A 114 -9.31 6.23 -4.99
CA ILE A 114 -8.70 4.90 -4.96
C ILE A 114 -9.33 4.00 -5.99
N ALA A 115 -8.51 3.41 -6.87
CA ALA A 115 -8.87 2.30 -7.72
C ALA A 115 -8.20 1.01 -7.23
N VAL A 116 -8.94 -0.10 -7.31
CA VAL A 116 -8.42 -1.45 -7.06
C VAL A 116 -8.59 -2.25 -8.35
N TYR A 117 -7.47 -2.72 -8.89
CA TYR A 117 -7.46 -3.54 -10.10
C TYR A 117 -7.77 -5.00 -9.73
N THR A 118 -8.96 -5.47 -10.11
CA THR A 118 -9.43 -6.81 -9.78
C THR A 118 -10.43 -7.31 -10.82
N PRO A 119 -10.44 -8.62 -11.15
CA PRO A 119 -11.42 -9.21 -12.06
C PRO A 119 -12.86 -9.02 -11.56
N LYS A 120 -13.79 -8.97 -12.50
CA LYS A 120 -15.23 -8.96 -12.21
C LYS A 120 -15.65 -10.38 -11.83
N GLY A 121 -15.88 -10.65 -10.59
CA GLY A 121 -16.34 -11.96 -10.11
C GLY A 121 -15.66 -12.39 -8.81
N LYS A 122 -16.17 -13.49 -8.23
CA LYS A 122 -15.60 -14.02 -7.00
C LYS A 122 -14.30 -14.75 -7.30
N GLN A 123 -13.21 -14.30 -6.67
CA GLN A 123 -11.93 -15.01 -6.69
C GLN A 123 -11.89 -16.09 -5.60
N PRO A 124 -11.09 -17.15 -5.77
CA PRO A 124 -10.93 -18.20 -4.75
C PRO A 124 -9.96 -17.79 -3.61
N TRP A 125 -9.55 -16.54 -3.58
CA TRP A 125 -8.71 -15.89 -2.57
C TRP A 125 -9.28 -14.53 -2.23
N ASP A 126 -8.82 -13.94 -1.14
CA ASP A 126 -9.12 -12.56 -0.74
C ASP A 126 -7.99 -11.59 -1.14
N ASP A 127 -8.21 -10.33 -0.87
CA ASP A 127 -7.27 -9.25 -1.12
C ASP A 127 -7.09 -8.44 0.16
N ALA A 128 -5.88 -8.52 0.74
CA ALA A 128 -5.54 -7.84 1.99
C ALA A 128 -5.80 -6.33 1.95
N VAL A 129 -5.62 -5.69 0.79
CA VAL A 129 -5.85 -4.26 0.65
C VAL A 129 -7.34 -3.93 0.67
N THR A 130 -8.16 -4.69 -0.05
CA THR A 130 -9.63 -4.49 0.00
C THR A 130 -10.20 -4.81 1.37
N LEU A 131 -9.63 -5.79 2.08
CA LEU A 131 -9.99 -6.09 3.47
C LEU A 131 -9.72 -4.89 4.38
N VAL A 132 -8.53 -4.32 4.34
CA VAL A 132 -8.19 -3.19 5.22
C VAL A 132 -8.90 -1.90 4.82
N LEU A 133 -9.11 -1.64 3.54
CA LEU A 133 -9.90 -0.49 3.08
C LEU A 133 -11.35 -0.59 3.58
N THR A 134 -11.94 -1.80 3.49
CA THR A 134 -13.30 -2.06 4.00
C THR A 134 -13.37 -1.91 5.51
N TYR A 135 -12.41 -2.48 6.24
CA TYR A 135 -12.32 -2.38 7.69
C TYR A 135 -12.15 -0.95 8.20
N ALA A 136 -11.29 -0.18 7.54
CA ALA A 136 -11.05 1.23 7.84
C ALA A 136 -12.14 2.16 7.29
N GLU A 137 -13.14 1.63 6.57
CA GLU A 137 -14.23 2.36 5.92
C GLU A 137 -13.71 3.42 4.93
N ILE A 138 -12.69 3.06 4.15
CA ILE A 138 -12.12 3.88 3.08
C ILE A 138 -12.72 3.41 1.75
N PRO A 139 -13.44 4.28 1.01
CA PRO A 139 -14.08 3.90 -0.24
C PRO A 139 -13.06 3.68 -1.36
N PHE A 140 -13.31 2.69 -2.20
CA PHE A 140 -12.54 2.39 -3.39
C PHE A 140 -13.45 1.97 -4.55
N THR A 141 -12.91 2.02 -5.76
CA THR A 141 -13.61 1.59 -6.97
C THR A 141 -12.88 0.41 -7.61
N PRO A 142 -13.49 -0.77 -7.74
CA PRO A 142 -12.91 -1.85 -8.53
C PRO A 142 -12.91 -1.48 -10.01
N ILE A 143 -11.77 -1.69 -10.67
CA ILE A 143 -11.57 -1.52 -12.11
C ILE A 143 -10.84 -2.76 -12.65
N TYR A 144 -10.95 -3.01 -13.94
CA TYR A 144 -10.24 -4.10 -14.58
C TYR A 144 -9.75 -3.69 -15.98
N ASP A 145 -9.42 -4.65 -16.83
CA ASP A 145 -8.79 -4.44 -18.12
C ASP A 145 -9.55 -3.44 -19.00
N GLU A 146 -10.88 -3.54 -19.08
CA GLU A 146 -11.71 -2.64 -19.89
C GLU A 146 -11.60 -1.18 -19.43
N GLU A 147 -11.71 -0.95 -18.12
CA GLU A 147 -11.65 0.37 -17.54
C GLU A 147 -10.22 0.97 -17.69
N VAL A 148 -9.19 0.17 -17.52
CA VAL A 148 -7.78 0.60 -17.70
C VAL A 148 -7.51 0.94 -19.17
N LEU A 149 -7.90 0.07 -20.11
CA LEU A 149 -7.67 0.29 -21.55
C LEU A 149 -8.50 1.45 -22.11
N SER A 150 -9.66 1.77 -21.50
CA SER A 150 -10.48 2.93 -21.85
C SER A 150 -10.10 4.23 -21.13
N ASP A 151 -8.89 4.30 -20.56
CA ASP A 151 -8.32 5.49 -19.89
C ASP A 151 -9.06 5.95 -18.62
N GLN A 152 -9.93 5.12 -18.03
CA GLN A 152 -10.63 5.48 -16.79
C GLN A 152 -9.69 5.60 -15.59
N LEU A 153 -8.50 5.00 -15.66
CA LEU A 153 -7.48 5.08 -14.62
C LEU A 153 -7.06 6.54 -14.32
N LEU A 154 -7.18 7.44 -15.30
CA LEU A 154 -6.90 8.86 -15.14
C LEU A 154 -7.84 9.59 -14.16
N LEU A 155 -8.95 8.97 -13.76
CA LEU A 155 -9.90 9.53 -12.78
C LEU A 155 -9.47 9.32 -11.33
N TYR A 156 -8.41 8.55 -11.10
CA TYR A 156 -7.94 8.12 -9.79
C TYR A 156 -6.56 8.70 -9.47
N ASP A 157 -6.25 8.77 -8.18
CA ASP A 157 -4.96 9.22 -7.67
C ASP A 157 -4.07 8.04 -7.28
N TRP A 158 -4.68 6.94 -6.85
CA TRP A 158 -4.02 5.76 -6.31
C TRP A 158 -4.59 4.47 -6.91
N LEU A 159 -3.70 3.55 -7.29
CA LEU A 159 -4.03 2.25 -7.89
C LEU A 159 -3.41 1.12 -7.05
N HIS A 160 -4.23 0.13 -6.71
CA HIS A 160 -3.78 -1.12 -6.12
C HIS A 160 -3.76 -2.26 -7.13
N LEU A 161 -2.68 -3.04 -7.10
CA LEU A 161 -2.49 -4.31 -7.80
C LEU A 161 -2.12 -5.36 -6.75
N HIS A 162 -2.78 -6.53 -6.74
CA HIS A 162 -2.45 -7.56 -5.76
C HIS A 162 -1.84 -8.82 -6.44
N HIS A 163 -2.62 -9.83 -6.61
CA HIS A 163 -2.20 -11.14 -7.15
C HIS A 163 -2.50 -11.30 -8.63
N GLU A 164 -2.56 -10.21 -9.35
CA GLU A 164 -2.83 -10.25 -10.79
C GLU A 164 -1.57 -10.61 -11.58
N ASP A 165 -1.79 -11.40 -12.62
CA ASP A 165 -0.75 -11.77 -13.56
C ASP A 165 -0.80 -10.92 -14.83
N PHE A 166 0.21 -10.11 -15.03
CA PHE A 166 0.37 -9.27 -16.24
C PHE A 166 1.12 -9.96 -17.37
N THR A 167 1.52 -11.23 -17.19
CA THR A 167 2.29 -11.98 -18.19
C THR A 167 1.42 -12.84 -19.10
N GLY A 168 0.16 -13.12 -18.71
CA GLY A 168 -0.74 -14.02 -19.42
C GLY A 168 -0.54 -15.50 -19.12
N GLN A 169 0.15 -15.84 -18.02
CA GLN A 169 0.41 -17.22 -17.61
C GLN A 169 -0.59 -17.70 -16.54
N TYR A 170 -1.70 -16.96 -16.36
CA TYR A 170 -2.78 -17.27 -15.42
C TYR A 170 -2.29 -17.54 -13.97
N GLY A 171 -1.41 -16.66 -13.47
CA GLY A 171 -0.85 -16.75 -12.14
C GLY A 171 0.10 -17.91 -11.91
N LYS A 172 0.56 -18.58 -12.98
CA LYS A 172 1.37 -19.81 -12.89
C LYS A 172 0.70 -20.94 -12.09
N PHE A 173 -0.64 -20.93 -12.03
CA PHE A 173 -1.43 -21.94 -11.31
C PHE A 173 -1.62 -23.24 -12.10
N TYR A 174 -1.08 -23.36 -13.31
CA TYR A 174 -1.31 -24.48 -14.23
C TYR A 174 -1.02 -25.83 -13.59
N ALA A 175 0.15 -26.01 -12.96
CA ALA A 175 0.56 -27.31 -12.44
C ALA A 175 -0.41 -27.85 -11.37
N ALA A 176 -0.84 -27.01 -10.44
CA ALA A 176 -1.69 -27.41 -9.32
C ALA A 176 -3.19 -27.39 -9.65
N TYR A 177 -3.63 -26.47 -10.52
CA TYR A 177 -5.05 -26.13 -10.65
C TYR A 177 -5.66 -26.24 -12.04
N LYS A 178 -4.92 -26.70 -13.07
CA LYS A 178 -5.39 -26.78 -14.48
C LYS A 178 -6.72 -27.54 -14.67
N ASN A 179 -7.07 -28.43 -13.76
CA ASN A 179 -8.30 -29.24 -13.81
C ASN A 179 -9.38 -28.71 -12.84
N THR A 180 -9.14 -27.65 -12.10
CA THR A 180 -10.13 -27.09 -11.16
C THR A 180 -11.11 -26.17 -11.91
N PRO A 181 -12.41 -26.17 -11.54
CA PRO A 181 -13.41 -25.35 -12.21
C PRO A 181 -13.02 -23.86 -12.25
N TRP A 182 -12.58 -23.29 -11.14
CA TRP A 182 -12.24 -21.88 -11.06
C TRP A 182 -11.09 -21.48 -12.02
N TYR A 183 -10.06 -22.33 -12.19
CA TYR A 183 -8.95 -22.05 -13.12
C TYR A 183 -9.39 -22.12 -14.58
N ILE A 184 -10.24 -23.12 -14.90
CA ILE A 184 -10.79 -23.28 -16.26
C ILE A 184 -11.67 -22.06 -16.61
N ASP A 185 -12.51 -21.63 -15.67
CA ASP A 185 -13.39 -20.48 -15.86
C ASP A 185 -12.56 -19.18 -15.97
N GLN A 186 -11.56 -18.96 -15.10
CA GLN A 186 -10.65 -17.82 -15.18
C GLN A 186 -9.94 -17.72 -16.55
N LYS A 187 -9.39 -18.85 -17.04
CA LYS A 187 -8.74 -18.90 -18.35
C LYS A 187 -9.72 -18.53 -19.45
N LYS A 188 -10.91 -19.13 -19.47
CA LYS A 188 -11.97 -18.87 -20.47
C LYS A 188 -12.43 -17.41 -20.45
N ASP A 189 -12.63 -16.84 -19.27
CA ASP A 189 -13.08 -15.46 -19.12
C ASP A 189 -12.00 -14.48 -19.59
N ALA A 190 -10.74 -14.72 -19.26
CA ALA A 190 -9.60 -13.92 -19.74
C ALA A 190 -9.45 -13.98 -21.28
N GLU A 191 -9.53 -15.18 -21.87
CA GLU A 191 -9.47 -15.35 -23.33
C GLU A 191 -10.66 -14.63 -24.03
N ALA A 192 -11.88 -14.74 -23.46
CA ALA A 192 -13.05 -14.06 -23.99
C ALA A 192 -12.92 -12.52 -23.88
N LEU A 193 -12.37 -12.03 -22.77
CA LEU A 193 -12.16 -10.59 -22.56
C LEU A 193 -11.07 -10.07 -23.53
N ALA A 194 -9.93 -10.74 -23.67
CA ALA A 194 -8.90 -10.36 -24.61
C ALA A 194 -9.44 -10.29 -26.05
N ALA A 195 -10.20 -11.30 -26.49
CA ALA A 195 -10.85 -11.31 -27.79
C ALA A 195 -11.86 -10.16 -27.99
N LYS A 196 -12.68 -9.87 -26.95
CA LYS A 196 -13.62 -8.74 -26.96
C LYS A 196 -12.90 -7.40 -27.12
N LEU A 197 -11.70 -7.27 -26.51
CA LEU A 197 -10.88 -6.06 -26.56
C LEU A 197 -10.00 -5.98 -27.82
N GLY A 198 -10.08 -6.99 -28.72
CA GLY A 198 -9.39 -7.02 -30.01
C GLY A 198 -7.98 -7.62 -29.96
N TYR A 199 -7.62 -8.33 -28.90
CA TYR A 199 -6.35 -9.01 -28.76
C TYR A 199 -6.48 -10.50 -29.11
N SER A 200 -5.46 -11.07 -29.75
CA SER A 200 -5.43 -12.49 -30.11
C SER A 200 -4.93 -13.38 -28.96
N LYS A 201 -4.24 -12.82 -27.98
CA LYS A 201 -3.68 -13.50 -26.80
C LYS A 201 -3.92 -12.67 -25.53
N VAL A 202 -4.11 -13.36 -24.41
CA VAL A 202 -4.20 -12.73 -23.08
C VAL A 202 -2.90 -12.00 -22.71
N SER A 203 -1.74 -12.56 -23.06
CA SER A 203 -0.44 -11.91 -22.83
C SER A 203 -0.30 -10.56 -23.53
N GLN A 204 -0.84 -10.42 -24.75
CA GLN A 204 -0.84 -9.16 -25.48
C GLN A 204 -1.75 -8.11 -24.83
N GLU A 205 -2.92 -8.54 -24.40
CA GLU A 205 -3.90 -7.70 -23.69
C GLU A 205 -3.32 -7.24 -22.36
N LYS A 206 -2.80 -8.14 -21.51
CA LYS A 206 -2.17 -7.82 -20.22
C LYS A 206 -0.93 -6.92 -20.39
N GLY A 207 -0.13 -7.12 -21.42
CA GLY A 207 0.97 -6.21 -21.77
C GLY A 207 0.49 -4.80 -22.13
N ALA A 208 -0.66 -4.66 -22.80
CA ALA A 208 -1.26 -3.36 -23.08
C ALA A 208 -1.80 -2.69 -21.80
N VAL A 209 -2.43 -3.45 -20.91
CA VAL A 209 -2.86 -2.99 -19.57
C VAL A 209 -1.66 -2.52 -18.75
N ALA A 210 -0.59 -3.32 -18.66
CA ALA A 210 0.62 -2.94 -17.94
C ALA A 210 1.22 -1.62 -18.46
N LYS A 211 1.21 -1.40 -19.77
CA LYS A 211 1.65 -0.13 -20.37
C LYS A 211 0.76 1.05 -20.00
N LYS A 212 -0.56 0.88 -19.94
CA LYS A 212 -1.49 1.93 -19.47
C LYS A 212 -1.25 2.27 -18.00
N ILE A 213 -1.03 1.26 -17.15
CA ILE A 213 -0.68 1.46 -15.74
C ILE A 213 0.67 2.19 -15.62
N ARG A 214 1.67 1.79 -16.39
CA ARG A 214 2.96 2.52 -16.48
C ARG A 214 2.74 3.99 -16.82
N ASP A 215 1.93 4.29 -17.82
CA ASP A 215 1.69 5.65 -18.30
C ASP A 215 0.92 6.48 -17.25
N PHE A 216 -0.01 5.87 -16.50
CA PHE A 216 -0.64 6.48 -15.33
C PHE A 216 0.40 6.88 -14.27
N VAL A 217 1.33 6.00 -13.91
CA VAL A 217 2.39 6.31 -12.94
C VAL A 217 3.31 7.41 -13.48
N ILE A 218 3.78 7.30 -14.74
CA ILE A 218 4.62 8.33 -15.36
C ILE A 218 3.92 9.70 -15.36
N GLY A 219 2.60 9.73 -15.52
CA GLY A 219 1.77 10.94 -15.48
C GLY A 219 1.63 11.59 -14.10
N GLY A 220 1.91 10.87 -13.02
CA GLY A 220 1.83 11.36 -11.64
C GLY A 220 0.97 10.51 -10.70
N GLY A 221 0.46 9.38 -11.16
CA GLY A 221 -0.30 8.44 -10.33
C GLY A 221 0.56 7.69 -9.31
N PHE A 222 -0.08 7.17 -8.28
CA PHE A 222 0.55 6.32 -7.26
C PHE A 222 0.11 4.88 -7.44
N MET A 223 1.06 3.96 -7.52
CA MET A 223 0.79 2.54 -7.64
C MET A 223 1.32 1.79 -6.41
N PHE A 224 0.48 0.94 -5.84
CA PHE A 224 0.83 0.02 -4.77
C PHE A 224 0.55 -1.40 -5.23
N ALA A 225 1.56 -2.26 -5.24
CA ALA A 225 1.41 -3.64 -5.62
C ALA A 225 1.87 -4.59 -4.52
N MET A 226 1.17 -5.72 -4.40
CA MET A 226 1.50 -6.82 -3.51
C MET A 226 1.53 -8.15 -4.26
N CYS A 227 2.08 -9.16 -3.61
CA CYS A 227 2.11 -10.53 -4.09
C CYS A 227 2.67 -10.63 -5.53
N SER A 228 2.12 -11.50 -6.36
CA SER A 228 2.57 -11.72 -7.75
C SER A 228 2.39 -10.53 -8.69
N ALA A 229 1.56 -9.55 -8.33
CA ALA A 229 1.45 -8.35 -9.14
C ALA A 229 2.74 -7.50 -9.15
N THR A 230 3.64 -7.69 -8.19
CA THR A 230 4.90 -6.94 -8.08
C THR A 230 5.89 -7.31 -9.18
N ASP A 231 6.19 -8.58 -9.34
CA ASP A 231 7.16 -9.07 -10.33
C ASP A 231 6.52 -9.31 -11.71
N SER A 232 5.28 -9.84 -11.77
CA SER A 232 4.60 -10.06 -13.05
C SER A 232 4.39 -8.76 -13.84
N PHE A 233 4.11 -7.64 -13.16
CA PHE A 233 4.00 -6.32 -13.77
C PHE A 233 5.34 -5.88 -14.42
N ASP A 234 6.42 -5.96 -13.67
CA ASP A 234 7.75 -5.60 -14.17
C ASP A 234 8.23 -6.53 -15.30
N ILE A 235 7.89 -7.83 -15.20
CA ILE A 235 8.15 -8.81 -16.25
C ILE A 235 7.39 -8.44 -17.53
N ALA A 236 6.10 -8.14 -17.44
CA ALA A 236 5.29 -7.74 -18.59
C ALA A 236 5.84 -6.50 -19.30
N LEU A 237 6.31 -5.50 -18.53
CA LEU A 237 6.95 -4.31 -19.09
C LEU A 237 8.30 -4.63 -19.75
N ALA A 238 9.11 -5.49 -19.14
CA ALA A 238 10.40 -5.88 -19.72
C ALA A 238 10.24 -6.73 -20.98
N ALA A 239 9.16 -7.51 -21.07
CA ALA A 239 8.82 -8.37 -22.20
C ALA A 239 7.96 -7.67 -23.27
N ASP A 240 7.90 -6.34 -23.30
CA ASP A 240 7.08 -5.61 -24.28
C ASP A 240 7.47 -5.99 -25.72
N GLY A 241 6.51 -6.57 -26.45
CA GLY A 241 6.72 -7.08 -27.81
C GLY A 241 7.44 -8.42 -27.90
N VAL A 242 7.67 -9.12 -26.80
CA VAL A 242 8.32 -10.43 -26.74
C VAL A 242 7.35 -11.47 -26.16
N ASP A 243 7.13 -12.57 -26.87
CA ASP A 243 6.30 -13.67 -26.39
C ASP A 243 7.09 -14.54 -25.40
N ILE A 244 6.68 -14.50 -24.13
CA ILE A 244 7.30 -15.27 -23.04
C ILE A 244 6.41 -16.43 -22.55
N CYS A 245 5.21 -16.59 -23.13
CA CYS A 245 4.28 -17.63 -22.71
C CYS A 245 4.63 -18.98 -23.35
N GLU A 246 4.59 -20.04 -22.55
CA GLU A 246 4.74 -21.40 -23.06
C GLU A 246 3.38 -21.94 -23.57
N ALA A 247 3.43 -22.88 -24.51
CA ALA A 247 2.27 -23.38 -25.26
C ALA A 247 1.07 -23.84 -24.43
N MET A 248 1.26 -24.26 -23.16
CA MET A 248 0.16 -24.65 -22.29
C MET A 248 -0.70 -23.44 -21.84
N PHE A 249 -0.17 -22.24 -21.92
CA PHE A 249 -0.91 -21.03 -21.53
C PHE A 249 -1.74 -20.47 -22.71
N ASP A 250 -1.14 -20.32 -23.90
CA ASP A 250 -1.75 -19.60 -25.02
C ASP A 250 -1.81 -20.37 -26.34
N GLY A 251 -1.29 -21.62 -26.39
CA GLY A 251 -1.43 -22.55 -27.52
C GLY A 251 -0.29 -22.58 -28.50
N ASP A 252 0.69 -21.66 -28.43
CA ASP A 252 1.91 -21.69 -29.26
C ASP A 252 3.18 -21.59 -28.40
N ALA A 253 4.34 -21.79 -28.98
CA ALA A 253 5.60 -21.76 -28.24
C ALA A 253 6.05 -20.32 -27.99
N SER A 254 6.66 -20.08 -26.80
CA SER A 254 7.34 -18.82 -26.52
C SER A 254 8.41 -18.49 -27.57
N GLU A 255 8.69 -17.21 -27.74
CA GLU A 255 9.66 -16.74 -28.72
C GLU A 255 11.07 -17.29 -28.44
N PRO A 256 11.80 -17.82 -29.45
CA PRO A 256 13.16 -18.28 -29.24
C PRO A 256 14.08 -17.20 -28.70
N ASN A 257 14.87 -17.54 -27.66
CA ASN A 257 15.82 -16.63 -27.02
C ASN A 257 15.15 -15.38 -26.37
N TYR A 258 13.89 -15.46 -25.98
CA TYR A 258 13.15 -14.35 -25.37
C TYR A 258 13.91 -13.69 -24.19
N GLN A 259 14.64 -14.48 -23.38
CA GLN A 259 15.41 -13.96 -22.25
C GLN A 259 16.40 -12.86 -22.67
N SER A 260 17.06 -13.01 -23.81
CA SER A 260 18.00 -12.01 -24.35
C SER A 260 17.33 -10.78 -24.97
N LYS A 261 16.01 -10.83 -25.15
CA LYS A 261 15.21 -9.75 -25.75
C LYS A 261 14.52 -8.88 -24.71
N LEU A 262 14.57 -9.27 -23.42
CA LEU A 262 13.98 -8.49 -22.36
C LEU A 262 14.65 -7.12 -22.24
N ASN A 263 13.83 -6.08 -22.15
CA ASN A 263 14.31 -4.71 -21.92
C ASN A 263 14.05 -4.28 -20.47
N PHE A 264 15.03 -4.50 -19.61
CA PHE A 264 14.96 -4.09 -18.21
C PHE A 264 14.87 -2.57 -17.99
N GLY A 265 15.10 -1.74 -19.02
CA GLY A 265 14.85 -0.29 -18.95
C GLY A 265 13.38 0.06 -18.78
N ASN A 266 12.49 -0.81 -19.27
CA ASN A 266 11.05 -0.62 -19.17
C ASN A 266 10.49 -0.97 -17.78
N SER A 267 11.10 -1.93 -17.06
CA SER A 267 10.64 -2.33 -15.73
C SER A 267 10.80 -1.18 -14.70
N PHE A 268 10.06 -1.25 -13.62
CA PHE A 268 10.10 -0.24 -12.56
C PHE A 268 11.19 -0.53 -11.53
N ALA A 269 11.09 -1.68 -10.88
CA ALA A 269 11.90 -2.01 -9.71
C ALA A 269 13.08 -2.93 -10.03
N PHE A 270 12.95 -3.86 -10.99
CA PHE A 270 13.90 -4.96 -11.15
C PHE A 270 14.69 -4.90 -12.45
N LYS A 271 15.89 -5.52 -12.42
CA LYS A 271 16.82 -5.61 -13.55
C LYS A 271 17.48 -6.98 -13.58
N ASN A 272 17.90 -7.41 -14.77
CA ASN A 272 18.74 -8.61 -15.01
C ASN A 272 18.16 -9.92 -14.46
N PHE A 273 16.85 -9.97 -14.24
CA PHE A 273 16.18 -11.16 -13.76
C PHE A 273 16.09 -12.22 -14.88
N THR A 274 16.00 -13.48 -14.46
CA THR A 274 15.83 -14.64 -15.33
C THR A 274 14.43 -15.21 -15.16
N LEU A 275 13.71 -15.38 -16.28
CA LEU A 275 12.37 -15.94 -16.27
C LEU A 275 12.38 -17.44 -15.99
N GLU A 276 11.44 -17.90 -15.18
CA GLU A 276 11.20 -19.33 -14.95
C GLU A 276 10.23 -19.87 -16.01
N ARG A 277 10.73 -20.77 -16.88
CA ARG A 277 9.96 -21.34 -17.99
C ARG A 277 9.06 -22.50 -17.58
N ARG A 278 9.48 -23.27 -16.57
CA ARG A 278 8.80 -24.50 -16.22
C ARG A 278 7.39 -24.21 -15.68
N PRO A 279 6.35 -24.79 -16.26
CA PRO A 279 4.97 -24.57 -15.82
C PRO A 279 4.67 -25.19 -14.45
N GLU A 280 5.55 -26.10 -13.98
CA GLU A 280 5.46 -26.71 -12.66
C GLU A 280 5.98 -25.79 -11.54
N GLN A 281 6.70 -24.74 -11.91
CA GLN A 281 7.19 -23.73 -10.96
C GLN A 281 6.16 -22.62 -10.83
N TYR A 282 5.96 -22.20 -9.59
CA TYR A 282 4.97 -21.20 -9.22
C TYR A 282 5.48 -19.77 -9.38
N GLU A 283 6.79 -19.58 -9.29
CA GLU A 283 7.45 -18.31 -9.49
C GLU A 283 7.52 -17.94 -10.98
N PHE A 284 7.44 -16.64 -11.27
CA PHE A 284 7.61 -16.10 -12.62
C PHE A 284 9.08 -15.94 -13.00
N SER A 285 9.94 -15.67 -12.03
CA SER A 285 11.36 -15.42 -12.24
C SER A 285 12.17 -15.60 -10.96
N ASP A 286 13.48 -15.37 -11.04
CA ASP A 286 14.38 -15.35 -9.88
C ASP A 286 14.30 -14.06 -9.04
N ILE A 287 13.42 -13.11 -9.39
CA ILE A 287 13.06 -11.98 -8.52
C ILE A 287 12.47 -12.52 -7.22
N ASP A 288 11.55 -13.44 -7.34
CA ASP A 288 10.84 -14.06 -6.22
C ASP A 288 11.75 -15.02 -5.44
N MET A 289 11.88 -14.76 -4.15
CA MET A 289 12.71 -15.57 -3.25
C MET A 289 11.92 -16.68 -2.54
N THR A 290 10.62 -16.83 -2.77
CA THR A 290 9.73 -17.74 -2.00
C THR A 290 10.27 -19.16 -1.91
N LEU A 291 10.64 -19.80 -3.02
CA LEU A 291 11.19 -21.16 -3.01
C LEU A 291 12.60 -21.27 -2.43
N LYS A 292 13.38 -20.20 -2.52
CA LYS A 292 14.76 -20.18 -2.01
C LYS A 292 14.84 -19.92 -0.52
N ARG A 293 13.79 -19.35 0.08
CA ARG A 293 13.73 -19.00 1.50
C ARG A 293 13.82 -20.24 2.38
N ARG A 294 14.55 -20.11 3.48
CA ARG A 294 14.69 -21.15 4.52
C ARG A 294 14.53 -20.53 5.90
N ILE A 295 13.57 -19.62 6.04
CA ILE A 295 13.30 -18.89 7.27
C ILE A 295 12.10 -19.55 7.94
N PRO A 296 12.24 -20.07 9.18
CA PRO A 296 11.13 -20.57 9.96
C PRO A 296 10.12 -19.44 10.27
N MET A 297 8.83 -19.76 10.31
CA MET A 297 7.74 -18.82 10.54
C MET A 297 7.96 -17.96 11.78
N GLU A 298 8.43 -18.52 12.86
CA GLU A 298 8.67 -17.85 14.14
C GLU A 298 9.86 -16.88 14.11
N LYS A 299 10.69 -16.95 13.06
CA LYS A 299 11.84 -16.07 12.81
C LYS A 299 11.66 -15.16 11.60
N ASP A 300 10.52 -15.26 10.93
CA ASP A 300 10.25 -14.44 9.76
C ASP A 300 9.79 -13.04 10.19
N TYR A 301 10.74 -12.12 10.18
CA TYR A 301 10.53 -10.70 10.43
C TYR A 301 11.34 -9.88 9.43
N PHE A 302 10.87 -8.68 9.17
CA PHE A 302 11.65 -7.69 8.42
C PHE A 302 11.70 -6.37 9.18
N SER A 303 12.84 -5.69 9.08
CA SER A 303 13.07 -4.39 9.70
C SER A 303 12.71 -3.28 8.74
N LEU A 304 12.01 -2.27 9.24
CA LEU A 304 11.78 -1.02 8.52
C LEU A 304 13.00 -0.11 8.66
N MET A 305 13.39 0.51 7.55
CA MET A 305 14.45 1.52 7.59
C MET A 305 13.99 2.79 8.29
N GLU A 306 14.89 3.38 9.06
CA GLU A 306 14.71 4.71 9.62
C GLU A 306 15.18 5.77 8.62
N PHE A 307 14.32 6.73 8.34
CA PHE A 307 14.63 7.89 7.53
C PHE A 307 14.49 9.17 8.35
N SER A 308 15.14 10.23 7.91
CA SER A 308 14.94 11.54 8.51
C SER A 308 13.58 12.10 8.10
N ALA A 309 12.66 12.23 9.05
CA ALA A 309 11.35 12.85 8.80
C ALA A 309 11.48 14.29 8.25
N LYS A 310 12.59 14.99 8.56
CA LYS A 310 12.85 16.36 8.09
C LYS A 310 13.39 16.42 6.67
N TRP A 311 14.24 15.48 6.28
CA TRP A 311 14.95 15.49 5.01
C TRP A 311 14.36 14.51 4.00
N ASP A 312 13.86 13.39 4.47
CA ASP A 312 13.28 12.31 3.67
C ASP A 312 11.82 12.05 4.07
N PRO A 313 10.91 13.04 3.96
CA PRO A 313 9.54 12.88 4.47
C PRO A 313 8.76 11.79 3.73
N ILE A 314 9.06 11.54 2.44
CA ILE A 314 8.37 10.52 1.64
C ILE A 314 8.60 9.12 2.19
N PRO A 315 9.85 8.59 2.25
CA PRO A 315 10.07 7.27 2.84
C PRO A 315 9.69 7.24 4.32
N SER A 316 9.84 8.35 5.05
CA SER A 316 9.39 8.43 6.44
C SER A 316 7.88 8.23 6.58
N MET A 317 7.04 8.80 5.72
CA MET A 317 5.59 8.55 5.72
C MET A 317 5.28 7.08 5.44
N LEU A 318 5.93 6.50 4.41
CA LEU A 318 5.68 5.12 4.00
C LEU A 318 6.10 4.11 5.07
N CYS A 319 7.11 4.42 5.89
CA CYS A 319 7.61 3.58 6.98
C CYS A 319 7.00 3.90 8.35
N GLN A 320 6.04 4.84 8.46
CA GLN A 320 5.44 5.15 9.77
C GLN A 320 4.82 3.91 10.41
N ASN A 321 5.27 3.59 11.62
CA ASN A 321 4.74 2.46 12.38
C ASN A 321 4.98 2.67 13.88
N HIS A 322 4.29 1.89 14.72
CA HIS A 322 4.53 1.83 16.16
C HIS A 322 5.64 0.82 16.52
N THR A 323 6.10 0.05 15.55
CA THR A 323 7.22 -0.90 15.68
C THR A 323 8.14 -0.83 14.46
N GLN A 324 9.43 -1.01 14.66
CA GLN A 324 10.43 -1.10 13.60
C GLN A 324 10.52 -2.51 13.00
N LEU A 325 10.13 -3.52 13.78
CA LEU A 325 10.19 -4.91 13.38
C LEU A 325 8.78 -5.42 13.06
N VAL A 326 8.55 -5.79 11.82
CA VAL A 326 7.27 -6.28 11.31
C VAL A 326 7.37 -7.78 11.08
N LYS A 327 6.34 -8.53 11.54
CA LYS A 327 6.26 -9.97 11.29
C LYS A 327 6.17 -10.24 9.79
N GLY A 328 6.91 -11.23 9.31
CA GLY A 328 6.88 -11.67 7.93
C GLY A 328 5.63 -12.49 7.64
N PHE A 329 5.27 -12.54 6.36
CA PHE A 329 4.17 -13.34 5.82
C PHE A 329 4.52 -13.75 4.39
N MET A 330 3.92 -14.83 3.93
CA MET A 330 4.20 -15.39 2.63
C MET A 330 3.15 -14.94 1.59
N GLY A 331 3.45 -15.20 0.34
CA GLY A 331 2.59 -15.00 -0.81
C GLY A 331 3.22 -15.65 -2.01
N GLN A 332 2.65 -15.50 -3.19
CA GLN A 332 3.26 -16.00 -4.42
C GLN A 332 4.63 -15.33 -4.64
N THR A 333 4.72 -14.01 -4.42
CA THR A 333 5.98 -13.29 -4.38
C THR A 333 6.18 -12.76 -2.96
N THR A 334 6.83 -13.59 -2.12
CA THR A 334 7.01 -13.29 -0.69
C THR A 334 8.02 -12.17 -0.45
N SER A 335 9.10 -12.17 -1.20
CA SER A 335 10.22 -11.22 -1.08
C SER A 335 10.99 -11.17 -2.39
N PHE A 336 11.86 -10.18 -2.51
CA PHE A 336 12.62 -9.89 -3.71
C PHE A 336 14.12 -10.16 -3.51
N ASP A 337 14.78 -10.71 -4.52
CA ASP A 337 16.25 -10.77 -4.54
C ASP A 337 16.82 -9.35 -4.62
N SER A 338 17.47 -8.92 -3.54
CA SER A 338 18.01 -7.57 -3.40
C SER A 338 19.06 -7.23 -4.49
N ALA A 339 19.74 -8.24 -5.07
CA ALA A 339 20.70 -8.04 -6.16
C ALA A 339 20.04 -7.62 -7.48
N LEU A 340 18.76 -7.96 -7.64
CA LEU A 340 17.98 -7.63 -8.84
C LEU A 340 17.25 -6.28 -8.71
N VAL A 341 17.17 -5.70 -7.52
CA VAL A 341 16.57 -4.36 -7.30
C VAL A 341 17.45 -3.30 -7.96
N LYS A 342 16.84 -2.36 -8.68
CA LYS A 342 17.55 -1.25 -9.31
C LYS A 342 18.09 -0.27 -8.26
N SER A 343 19.24 0.36 -8.55
CA SER A 343 19.92 1.26 -7.61
C SER A 343 19.18 2.55 -7.26
N ASN A 344 18.18 2.93 -8.07
CA ASN A 344 17.30 4.08 -7.83
C ASN A 344 16.00 3.73 -7.10
N VAL A 345 15.87 2.50 -6.63
CA VAL A 345 14.74 2.00 -5.85
C VAL A 345 15.17 1.88 -4.39
N LEU A 346 14.39 2.46 -3.50
CA LEU A 346 14.65 2.41 -2.05
C LEU A 346 14.15 1.08 -1.48
N VAL A 347 14.99 0.40 -0.72
CA VAL A 347 14.60 -0.76 0.07
C VAL A 347 14.21 -0.27 1.46
N MET A 348 12.92 -0.25 1.74
CA MET A 348 12.34 0.26 2.98
C MET A 348 12.10 -0.83 4.03
N GLY A 349 12.03 -2.09 3.62
CA GLY A 349 11.88 -3.23 4.50
C GLY A 349 12.78 -4.38 4.08
N THR A 350 13.62 -4.87 5.00
CA THR A 350 14.62 -5.92 4.75
C THR A 350 14.49 -7.04 5.75
N CYS A 351 14.49 -8.30 5.28
CA CYS A 351 14.65 -9.44 6.16
C CYS A 351 16.12 -9.59 6.55
N GLU A 352 16.43 -9.36 7.82
CA GLU A 352 17.82 -9.34 8.31
C GLU A 352 18.51 -10.72 8.25
N LEU A 353 17.74 -11.81 8.31
CA LEU A 353 18.31 -13.16 8.32
C LEU A 353 18.96 -13.55 7.00
N ASN A 354 18.52 -13.02 5.88
CA ASN A 354 19.02 -13.40 4.56
C ASN A 354 19.20 -12.22 3.59
N GLY A 355 18.92 -10.98 4.01
CA GLY A 355 19.08 -9.79 3.19
C GLY A 355 18.05 -9.59 2.07
N GLU A 356 16.93 -10.33 2.07
CA GLU A 356 15.87 -10.16 1.10
C GLU A 356 15.15 -8.82 1.27
N ALA A 357 14.81 -8.16 0.15
CA ALA A 357 13.95 -7.00 0.18
C ALA A 357 12.48 -7.42 0.28
N ARG A 358 11.71 -6.76 1.16
CA ARG A 358 10.28 -7.05 1.40
C ARG A 358 9.38 -5.89 1.01
N TYR A 359 9.86 -4.69 1.17
CA TYR A 359 9.10 -3.46 0.97
C TYR A 359 10.00 -2.46 0.26
N ILE A 360 9.65 -2.10 -0.97
CA ILE A 360 10.49 -1.24 -1.81
C ILE A 360 9.66 -0.12 -2.45
N HIS A 361 10.30 1.01 -2.70
CA HIS A 361 9.66 2.21 -3.25
C HIS A 361 10.52 2.88 -4.30
N GLY A 362 9.89 3.43 -5.34
CA GLY A 362 10.60 4.17 -6.37
C GLY A 362 9.74 5.21 -7.05
N GLU A 363 10.43 6.09 -7.79
CA GLU A 363 9.81 7.09 -8.63
C GLU A 363 9.88 6.68 -10.10
N LYS A 364 8.83 6.98 -10.87
CA LYS A 364 8.81 6.80 -12.32
C LYS A 364 8.08 7.97 -12.99
N GLY A 365 8.82 8.80 -13.72
CA GLY A 365 8.27 10.02 -14.29
C GLY A 365 7.87 11.03 -13.21
N LYS A 366 6.58 11.36 -13.11
CA LYS A 366 6.03 12.27 -12.10
C LYS A 366 5.36 11.53 -10.93
N GLY A 367 5.16 10.23 -11.06
CA GLY A 367 4.50 9.39 -10.08
C GLY A 367 5.45 8.48 -9.34
N MET A 368 4.87 7.63 -8.52
CA MET A 368 5.58 6.76 -7.60
C MET A 368 4.96 5.37 -7.58
N PHE A 369 5.76 4.38 -7.18
CA PHE A 369 5.30 3.03 -6.97
C PHE A 369 5.88 2.46 -5.68
N THR A 370 5.13 1.56 -5.08
CA THR A 370 5.59 0.79 -3.92
C THR A 370 5.22 -0.68 -4.13
N PHE A 371 6.19 -1.57 -3.95
CA PHE A 371 6.00 -3.01 -3.98
C PHE A 371 6.18 -3.58 -2.58
N PHE A 372 5.23 -4.41 -2.16
CA PHE A 372 5.22 -5.06 -0.86
C PHE A 372 5.10 -6.57 -1.05
N GLY A 373 6.15 -7.32 -0.72
CA GLY A 373 6.20 -8.77 -0.86
C GLY A 373 5.31 -9.47 0.16
N GLY A 374 4.61 -10.50 -0.29
CA GLY A 374 3.67 -11.29 0.50
C GLY A 374 2.21 -10.99 0.18
N HIS A 375 1.29 -11.79 0.73
CA HIS A 375 -0.14 -11.75 0.41
C HIS A 375 -0.95 -11.04 1.50
N ASP A 376 -0.92 -11.53 2.74
CA ASP A 376 -1.69 -10.99 3.86
C ASP A 376 -0.81 -10.84 5.11
N PRO A 377 -0.68 -9.62 5.67
CA PRO A 377 0.18 -9.37 6.83
C PRO A 377 -0.13 -10.15 8.10
N GLU A 378 -1.35 -10.67 8.26
CA GLU A 378 -1.77 -11.41 9.46
C GLU A 378 -2.06 -12.89 9.18
N ASP A 379 -1.97 -13.31 7.93
CA ASP A 379 -2.00 -14.72 7.54
C ASP A 379 -0.63 -15.14 6.98
N PHE A 380 0.14 -15.87 7.79
CA PHE A 380 1.52 -16.20 7.44
C PHE A 380 1.65 -16.92 6.10
N GLN A 381 0.75 -17.86 5.81
CA GLN A 381 0.80 -18.69 4.60
C GLN A 381 -0.60 -18.85 4.00
N HIS A 382 -1.11 -17.81 3.41
CA HIS A 382 -2.40 -17.83 2.74
C HIS A 382 -2.41 -18.81 1.57
N GLN A 383 -3.46 -19.64 1.50
CA GLN A 383 -3.67 -20.63 0.44
C GLN A 383 -5.00 -20.40 -0.28
N VAL A 384 -5.07 -20.89 -1.52
CA VAL A 384 -6.32 -20.83 -2.30
C VAL A 384 -7.46 -21.51 -1.56
N GLY A 385 -8.50 -20.76 -1.23
CA GLY A 385 -9.68 -21.21 -0.51
C GLY A 385 -9.66 -20.99 1.00
N ASP A 386 -8.60 -20.42 1.55
CA ASP A 386 -8.57 -20.02 2.96
C ASP A 386 -9.61 -18.92 3.23
N PRO A 387 -10.18 -18.86 4.44
CA PRO A 387 -11.07 -17.78 4.82
C PRO A 387 -10.29 -16.45 4.94
N PRO A 388 -10.93 -15.32 4.66
CA PRO A 388 -10.27 -14.02 4.80
C PRO A 388 -9.90 -13.71 6.26
N THR A 389 -8.82 -12.95 6.45
CA THR A 389 -8.38 -12.48 7.76
C THR A 389 -9.46 -11.65 8.46
N VAL A 390 -9.67 -11.92 9.75
CA VAL A 390 -10.62 -11.19 10.60
C VAL A 390 -9.89 -10.01 11.26
N LEU A 391 -9.94 -8.82 10.64
CA LEU A 391 -9.19 -7.65 11.09
C LEU A 391 -9.59 -7.10 12.47
N ASP A 392 -10.78 -7.44 12.98
CA ASP A 392 -11.14 -7.11 14.37
C ASP A 392 -10.22 -7.79 15.40
N LEU A 393 -9.54 -8.87 15.03
CA LEU A 393 -8.53 -9.52 15.87
C LEU A 393 -7.14 -8.86 15.74
N HIS A 394 -6.94 -8.00 14.74
CA HIS A 394 -5.67 -7.37 14.38
C HIS A 394 -5.78 -5.84 14.20
N PRO A 395 -6.48 -5.10 15.08
CA PRO A 395 -6.76 -3.67 14.88
C PRO A 395 -5.50 -2.80 14.84
N ASN A 396 -4.38 -3.33 15.35
CA ASN A 396 -3.10 -2.65 15.44
C ASN A 396 -2.00 -3.31 14.57
N SER A 397 -2.39 -4.10 13.57
CA SER A 397 -1.44 -4.78 12.68
C SER A 397 -0.41 -3.83 12.05
N PRO A 398 0.89 -4.02 12.29
CA PRO A 398 1.91 -3.19 11.70
C PRO A 398 2.05 -3.40 10.18
N GLY A 399 1.79 -4.59 9.68
CA GLY A 399 1.83 -4.88 8.25
C GLY A 399 0.69 -4.21 7.47
N TYR A 400 -0.54 -4.30 7.96
CA TYR A 400 -1.68 -3.59 7.38
C TYR A 400 -1.55 -2.06 7.49
N ARG A 401 -0.86 -1.59 8.53
CA ARG A 401 -0.57 -0.17 8.67
C ARG A 401 0.33 0.36 7.55
N LEU A 402 1.30 -0.42 7.05
CA LEU A 402 2.12 -0.05 5.89
C LEU A 402 1.27 0.11 4.62
N ILE A 403 0.24 -0.71 4.43
CA ILE A 403 -0.71 -0.54 3.33
C ILE A 403 -1.42 0.82 3.45
N LEU A 404 -1.96 1.14 4.63
CA LEU A 404 -2.68 2.39 4.85
C LEU A 404 -1.79 3.64 4.79
N ASN A 405 -0.49 3.52 5.11
CA ASN A 405 0.48 4.58 4.83
C ASN A 405 0.50 4.95 3.34
N ASN A 406 0.54 3.93 2.45
CA ASN A 406 0.51 4.14 1.00
C ASN A 406 -0.80 4.77 0.54
N VAL A 407 -1.92 4.41 1.16
CA VAL A 407 -3.25 4.96 0.85
C VAL A 407 -3.34 6.45 1.18
N LEU A 408 -2.82 6.89 2.34
CA LEU A 408 -2.84 8.31 2.72
C LEU A 408 -1.73 9.14 2.08
N PHE A 409 -0.65 8.51 1.65
CA PHE A 409 0.51 9.20 1.11
C PHE A 409 0.20 10.22 -0.02
N PRO A 410 -0.69 9.93 -1.00
CA PRO A 410 -1.03 10.91 -2.05
C PRO A 410 -1.74 12.17 -1.53
N ALA A 411 -2.32 12.12 -0.34
CA ALA A 411 -2.96 13.28 0.29
C ALA A 411 -1.96 14.32 0.78
N ALA A 412 -0.67 13.94 0.93
CA ALA A 412 0.36 14.77 1.49
C ALA A 412 0.73 15.94 0.56
N ARG A 413 0.81 17.13 1.13
CA ARG A 413 1.34 18.30 0.43
C ARG A 413 2.81 18.12 0.11
N LYS A 414 3.19 18.21 -1.18
CA LYS A 414 4.60 18.19 -1.57
C LYS A 414 5.36 19.35 -0.89
N LYS A 415 6.33 19.03 -0.05
CA LYS A 415 7.21 20.01 0.55
C LYS A 415 8.07 20.65 -0.53
N LYS A 416 8.11 21.99 -0.61
CA LYS A 416 9.13 22.67 -1.42
C LYS A 416 10.48 22.35 -0.81
N LEU A 417 11.38 21.77 -1.60
CA LEU A 417 12.77 21.61 -1.19
C LEU A 417 13.30 22.99 -0.77
N LYS A 418 13.82 23.09 0.45
CA LYS A 418 14.56 24.28 0.86
C LYS A 418 15.88 24.24 0.11
N THR A 419 16.03 25.12 -0.87
CA THR A 419 17.29 25.37 -1.54
C THR A 419 18.24 26.09 -0.59
#